data_cb4280c753f6717459e4db440de2e768
#
_entry.id   cb4280c753f6717459e4db440de2e768
#
_cell.length_a   1.000
_cell.length_b   1.000
_cell.length_c   1.000
_cell.angle_alpha   90.00
_cell.angle_beta   90.00
_cell.angle_gamma   90.00
#
_symmetry.space_group_name_H-M   'P 1'
#
loop_
_entity.id
_entity.type
_entity.pdbx_description
1 polymer ?
#
loop_
_entity_poly.entity_id
_entity_poly.type
_entity_poly.pdbx_seq_one_letter_code
_entity_poly.pdbx_strand_id
1 'polypeptide(L)'
;MIRPAWPLSLLERISHEQRSPKRSDNTTMNSNETVISAQGLTKVFKDFWGRSKARAVDDVDFEVKRGEVFGLLGPNGSGKSTTVKMLLGLLYPTRGRITVFDHSPRHVQTKARIGYLPEESYLYRYLNSDETIDFFGSLFHIDSKERRERAEQLIEMVGLDNARRRHVG
;
A
#
# COMPACT_ATOMS: atom_id res chain seq x y z
N MET A 1 2.68 -21.69 16.99
CA MET A 1 1.34 -21.12 16.73
C MET A 1 1.28 -19.76 17.42
N ILE A 2 1.68 -18.71 16.71
CA ILE A 2 1.78 -17.33 17.24
C ILE A 2 0.41 -16.68 16.98
N ARG A 3 -0.31 -16.35 18.05
CA ARG A 3 -1.57 -15.60 17.94
C ARG A 3 -1.25 -14.16 17.48
N PRO A 4 -2.00 -13.59 16.52
CA PRO A 4 -1.83 -12.20 16.17
C PRO A 4 -2.17 -11.31 17.38
N ALA A 5 -1.34 -10.30 17.61
CA ALA A 5 -1.42 -9.38 18.75
C ALA A 5 -2.58 -8.35 18.66
N TRP A 6 -3.46 -8.48 17.68
CA TRP A 6 -4.54 -7.51 17.42
C TRP A 6 -5.89 -8.13 17.85
N PRO A 7 -6.69 -7.45 18.66
CA PRO A 7 -8.01 -7.95 19.04
C PRO A 7 -8.94 -7.96 17.81
N LEU A 8 -9.65 -9.07 17.60
CA LEU A 8 -10.62 -9.27 16.52
C LEU A 8 -11.68 -8.14 16.44
N SER A 9 -11.98 -7.50 17.58
CA SER A 9 -12.87 -6.33 17.67
C SER A 9 -12.40 -5.11 16.85
N LEU A 10 -11.11 -5.01 16.54
CA LEU A 10 -10.58 -3.91 15.74
C LEU A 10 -10.93 -4.07 14.25
N LEU A 11 -10.89 -5.30 13.74
CA LEU A 11 -11.25 -5.62 12.36
C LEU A 11 -12.76 -5.45 12.12
N GLU A 12 -13.60 -5.77 13.12
CA GLU A 12 -15.05 -5.55 13.05
C GLU A 12 -15.41 -4.05 13.10
N ARG A 13 -14.72 -3.23 13.88
CA ARG A 13 -14.92 -1.78 13.89
C ARG A 13 -14.58 -1.12 12.57
N ILE A 14 -13.47 -1.52 11.94
CA ILE A 14 -13.08 -1.00 10.61
C ILE A 14 -14.14 -1.34 9.55
N SER A 15 -14.81 -2.49 9.67
CA SER A 15 -15.87 -2.91 8.75
C SER A 15 -17.18 -2.16 8.97
N HIS A 16 -17.46 -1.62 10.18
CA HIS A 16 -18.73 -0.96 10.50
C HIS A 16 -18.74 0.54 10.29
N GLU A 17 -17.60 1.22 10.27
CA GLU A 17 -17.50 2.69 10.23
C GLU A 17 -17.33 3.28 8.82
N GLN A 18 -17.31 2.45 7.78
CA GLN A 18 -17.39 2.91 6.38
C GLN A 18 -18.84 3.19 5.94
N ARG A 19 -19.63 3.88 6.78
CA ARG A 19 -20.91 4.46 6.34
C ARG A 19 -20.75 5.96 6.18
N SER A 20 -20.46 6.39 4.96
CA SER A 20 -21.14 7.51 4.25
C SER A 20 -20.29 8.11 3.13
N PRO A 21 -20.79 8.73 2.10
CA PRO A 21 -22.17 9.11 1.82
C PRO A 21 -22.79 8.34 0.64
N LYS A 22 -24.11 8.36 0.56
CA LYS A 22 -24.94 7.79 -0.50
C LYS A 22 -24.43 8.17 -1.89
N ARG A 23 -23.73 7.26 -2.53
CA ARG A 23 -23.65 7.17 -3.98
C ARG A 23 -24.42 5.91 -4.35
N SER A 24 -25.50 6.11 -5.06
CA SER A 24 -26.32 5.07 -5.65
C SER A 24 -25.51 4.37 -6.75
N ASP A 25 -24.72 3.37 -6.36
CA ASP A 25 -24.19 2.39 -7.27
C ASP A 25 -24.45 1.01 -6.66
N ASN A 26 -25.52 0.41 -7.16
CA ASN A 26 -25.82 -1.01 -7.01
C ASN A 26 -24.74 -1.82 -7.77
N THR A 27 -23.54 -1.85 -7.23
CA THR A 27 -22.53 -2.81 -7.68
C THR A 27 -22.49 -3.90 -6.63
N THR A 28 -23.18 -4.99 -6.89
CA THR A 28 -22.91 -6.29 -6.26
C THR A 28 -21.41 -6.47 -6.24
N MET A 29 -20.80 -6.49 -5.03
CA MET A 29 -19.37 -6.72 -4.86
C MET A 29 -19.05 -8.13 -5.40
N ASN A 30 -18.55 -8.18 -6.63
CA ASN A 30 -18.13 -9.41 -7.26
C ASN A 30 -16.80 -9.81 -6.62
N SER A 31 -16.86 -10.69 -5.61
CA SER A 31 -15.70 -11.22 -4.88
C SER A 31 -14.69 -11.94 -5.80
N ASN A 32 -15.02 -12.07 -7.07
CA ASN A 32 -14.18 -12.72 -8.08
C ASN A 32 -13.42 -11.72 -8.99
N GLU A 33 -13.49 -10.43 -8.68
CA GLU A 33 -12.80 -9.39 -9.44
C GLU A 33 -11.30 -9.42 -9.16
N THR A 34 -10.48 -9.66 -10.19
CA THR A 34 -9.01 -9.57 -10.09
C THR A 34 -8.61 -8.10 -10.00
N VAL A 35 -7.95 -7.73 -8.91
CA VAL A 35 -7.48 -6.35 -8.67
C VAL A 35 -6.01 -6.16 -9.02
N ILE A 36 -5.22 -7.24 -8.99
CA ILE A 36 -3.82 -7.25 -9.43
C ILE A 36 -3.62 -8.47 -10.32
N SER A 37 -3.02 -8.27 -11.49
CA SER A 37 -2.55 -9.37 -12.34
C SER A 37 -1.11 -9.11 -12.77
N ALA A 38 -0.26 -10.11 -12.59
CA ALA A 38 1.11 -10.13 -13.07
C ALA A 38 1.29 -11.34 -13.96
N GLN A 39 1.85 -11.14 -15.16
CA GLN A 39 2.04 -12.19 -16.17
C GLN A 39 3.45 -12.14 -16.74
N GLY A 40 4.19 -13.26 -16.63
CA GLY A 40 5.56 -13.43 -17.11
C GLY A 40 6.52 -12.38 -16.52
N LEU A 41 6.28 -11.98 -15.27
CA LEU A 41 6.95 -10.84 -14.65
C LEU A 41 8.43 -11.12 -14.47
N THR A 42 9.27 -10.36 -15.16
CA THR A 42 10.72 -10.52 -15.10
C THR A 42 11.40 -9.19 -14.87
N LYS A 43 12.36 -9.14 -13.95
CA LYS A 43 13.21 -7.97 -13.71
C LYS A 43 14.67 -8.34 -13.68
N VAL A 44 15.41 -7.77 -14.64
CA VAL A 44 16.87 -7.88 -14.75
C VAL A 44 17.47 -6.50 -14.54
N PHE A 45 18.35 -6.37 -13.57
CA PHE A 45 19.17 -5.18 -13.40
C PHE A 45 20.43 -5.30 -14.28
N LYS A 46 20.75 -4.23 -14.98
CA LYS A 46 21.94 -4.15 -15.83
C LYS A 46 22.99 -3.26 -15.16
N ASP A 47 24.27 -3.52 -15.44
CA ASP A 47 25.36 -2.64 -15.07
C ASP A 47 25.43 -1.43 -16.03
N PHE A 48 26.36 -0.50 -15.76
CA PHE A 48 26.59 0.66 -16.60
C PHE A 48 26.91 0.30 -18.06
N TRP A 49 27.50 -0.86 -18.30
CA TRP A 49 27.85 -1.37 -19.63
C TRP A 49 26.72 -2.16 -20.30
N GLY A 50 25.53 -2.20 -19.70
CA GLY A 50 24.37 -2.91 -20.24
C GLY A 50 24.43 -4.43 -20.04
N ARG A 51 25.41 -4.97 -19.30
CA ARG A 51 25.51 -6.39 -18.98
C ARG A 51 24.52 -6.75 -17.86
N SER A 52 23.93 -7.92 -17.93
CA SER A 52 23.03 -8.43 -16.91
C SER A 52 23.78 -8.64 -15.59
N LYS A 53 23.46 -7.81 -14.57
CA LYS A 53 24.11 -7.86 -13.26
C LYS A 53 23.38 -8.80 -12.30
N ALA A 54 22.04 -8.72 -12.27
CA ALA A 54 21.23 -9.54 -11.39
C ALA A 54 19.83 -9.71 -11.96
N ARG A 55 19.31 -10.93 -11.92
CA ARG A 55 17.90 -11.23 -12.19
C ARG A 55 17.18 -11.28 -10.85
N ALA A 56 16.41 -10.27 -10.56
CA ALA A 56 15.74 -10.12 -9.28
C ALA A 56 14.35 -10.78 -9.26
N VAL A 57 13.69 -10.85 -10.41
CA VAL A 57 12.39 -11.54 -10.59
C VAL A 57 12.47 -12.26 -11.92
N ASP A 58 12.00 -13.51 -11.98
CA ASP A 58 12.12 -14.36 -13.15
C ASP A 58 10.82 -15.10 -13.43
N ASP A 59 10.12 -14.66 -14.48
CA ASP A 59 8.94 -15.30 -15.06
C ASP A 59 7.85 -15.64 -14.02
N VAL A 60 7.42 -14.63 -13.24
CA VAL A 60 6.48 -14.83 -12.14
C VAL A 60 5.08 -14.45 -12.59
N ASP A 61 4.12 -15.35 -12.35
CA ASP A 61 2.69 -15.14 -12.59
C ASP A 61 1.93 -15.20 -11.26
N PHE A 62 1.03 -14.26 -11.04
CA PHE A 62 0.08 -14.29 -9.94
C PHE A 62 -1.08 -13.32 -10.16
N GLU A 63 -2.17 -13.59 -9.47
CA GLU A 63 -3.34 -12.74 -9.42
C GLU A 63 -3.75 -12.52 -7.95
N VAL A 64 -4.30 -11.34 -7.67
CA VAL A 64 -4.90 -11.00 -6.37
C VAL A 64 -6.31 -10.53 -6.61
N LYS A 65 -7.24 -11.12 -5.90
CA LYS A 65 -8.68 -10.80 -6.00
C LYS A 65 -9.07 -9.72 -5.01
N ARG A 66 -10.20 -9.08 -5.26
CA ARG A 66 -10.78 -8.09 -4.35
C ARG A 66 -11.05 -8.72 -2.98
N GLY A 67 -10.58 -8.05 -1.92
CA GLY A 67 -10.74 -8.50 -0.53
C GLY A 67 -9.78 -9.62 -0.10
N GLU A 68 -8.87 -10.06 -0.98
CA GLU A 68 -7.89 -11.08 -0.68
C GLU A 68 -6.69 -10.51 0.08
N VAL A 69 -6.18 -11.29 1.03
CA VAL A 69 -4.88 -11.05 1.68
C VAL A 69 -3.84 -11.92 1.00
N PHE A 70 -2.97 -11.31 0.21
CA PHE A 70 -1.93 -11.99 -0.56
C PHE A 70 -0.55 -11.77 0.05
N GLY A 71 0.22 -12.84 0.27
CA GLY A 71 1.55 -12.80 0.87
C GLY A 71 2.67 -13.18 -0.10
N LEU A 72 3.69 -12.32 -0.20
CA LEU A 72 4.95 -12.65 -0.89
C LEU A 72 5.97 -13.18 0.13
N LEU A 73 6.25 -14.47 0.09
CA LEU A 73 7.17 -15.14 1.00
C LEU A 73 8.48 -15.52 0.28
N GLY A 74 9.57 -15.53 1.03
CA GLY A 74 10.87 -15.94 0.51
C GLY A 74 12.05 -15.32 1.27
N PRO A 75 13.28 -15.83 1.06
CA PRO A 75 14.49 -15.32 1.71
C PRO A 75 14.83 -13.88 1.26
N ASN A 76 15.79 -13.25 1.93
CA ASN A 76 16.31 -11.96 1.51
C ASN A 76 16.94 -12.08 0.12
N GLY A 77 16.70 -11.10 -0.75
CA GLY A 77 17.15 -11.12 -2.14
C GLY A 77 16.26 -11.91 -3.12
N SER A 78 15.16 -12.56 -2.68
CA SER A 78 14.26 -13.32 -3.55
C SER A 78 13.36 -12.45 -4.46
N GLY A 79 13.52 -11.13 -4.45
CA GLY A 79 12.77 -10.24 -5.36
C GLY A 79 11.47 -9.68 -4.79
N LYS A 80 11.07 -9.96 -3.54
CA LYS A 80 9.84 -9.46 -2.91
C LYS A 80 9.68 -7.94 -3.03
N SER A 81 10.64 -7.20 -2.52
CA SER A 81 10.62 -5.71 -2.57
C SER A 81 10.67 -5.19 -4.01
N THR A 82 11.35 -5.92 -4.91
CA THR A 82 11.38 -5.58 -6.35
C THR A 82 10.00 -5.75 -6.97
N THR A 83 9.31 -6.83 -6.66
CA THR A 83 7.94 -7.10 -7.13
C THR A 83 6.97 -6.04 -6.61
N VAL A 84 7.01 -5.73 -5.30
CA VAL A 84 6.18 -4.67 -4.72
C VAL A 84 6.45 -3.32 -5.40
N LYS A 85 7.70 -2.94 -5.62
CA LYS A 85 8.05 -1.70 -6.33
C LYS A 85 7.52 -1.67 -7.76
N MET A 86 7.45 -2.82 -8.44
CA MET A 86 6.85 -2.91 -9.78
C MET A 86 5.32 -2.76 -9.72
N LEU A 87 4.64 -3.36 -8.74
CA LEU A 87 3.20 -3.18 -8.51
C LEU A 87 2.83 -1.73 -8.21
N LEU A 88 3.70 -1.00 -7.51
CA LEU A 88 3.52 0.42 -7.22
C LEU A 88 3.85 1.35 -8.42
N GLY A 89 4.34 0.78 -9.53
CA GLY A 89 4.80 1.58 -10.66
C GLY A 89 6.04 2.44 -10.38
N LEU A 90 6.82 2.09 -9.34
CA LEU A 90 8.09 2.71 -8.98
C LEU A 90 9.26 2.10 -9.74
N LEU A 91 9.07 0.89 -10.25
CA LEU A 91 10.06 0.15 -11.02
C LEU A 91 9.39 -0.48 -12.24
N TYR A 92 10.14 -0.57 -13.35
CA TYR A 92 9.62 -1.17 -14.59
C TYR A 92 10.07 -2.62 -14.71
N PRO A 93 9.18 -3.55 -15.10
CA PRO A 93 9.58 -4.88 -15.48
C PRO A 93 10.46 -4.83 -16.75
N THR A 94 11.37 -5.78 -16.87
CA THR A 94 12.16 -5.99 -18.09
C THR A 94 11.34 -6.75 -19.12
N ARG A 95 10.50 -7.69 -18.67
CA ARG A 95 9.53 -8.46 -19.46
C ARG A 95 8.28 -8.70 -18.63
N GLY A 96 7.21 -9.09 -19.30
CA GLY A 96 5.92 -9.37 -18.69
C GLY A 96 5.06 -8.13 -18.54
N ARG A 97 3.89 -8.31 -17.95
CA ARG A 97 2.88 -7.27 -17.77
C ARG A 97 2.35 -7.26 -16.34
N ILE A 98 2.05 -6.06 -15.85
CA ILE A 98 1.36 -5.86 -14.58
C ILE A 98 0.16 -4.96 -14.84
N THR A 99 -0.99 -5.35 -14.29
CA THR A 99 -2.17 -4.50 -14.17
C THR A 99 -2.59 -4.41 -12.71
N VAL A 100 -3.04 -3.23 -12.31
CA VAL A 100 -3.61 -2.94 -11.00
C VAL A 100 -4.90 -2.17 -11.24
N PHE A 101 -6.03 -2.71 -10.77
CA PHE A 101 -7.39 -2.21 -11.08
C PHE A 101 -7.61 -2.07 -12.60
N ASP A 102 -7.22 -3.09 -13.38
CA ASP A 102 -7.28 -3.17 -14.85
C ASP A 102 -6.45 -2.13 -15.60
N HIS A 103 -5.65 -1.35 -14.91
CA HIS A 103 -4.81 -0.31 -15.50
C HIS A 103 -3.32 -0.56 -15.21
N SER A 104 -2.48 0.11 -15.98
CA SER A 104 -1.04 0.13 -15.68
C SER A 104 -0.81 0.77 -14.30
N PRO A 105 0.06 0.21 -13.44
CA PRO A 105 0.40 0.82 -12.15
C PRO A 105 1.04 2.21 -12.26
N ARG A 106 1.39 2.64 -13.46
CA ARG A 106 1.94 3.98 -13.76
C ARG A 106 0.88 5.08 -13.82
N HIS A 107 -0.37 4.72 -14.05
CA HIS A 107 -1.47 5.68 -14.12
C HIS A 107 -1.65 6.40 -12.79
N VAL A 108 -1.77 7.73 -12.84
CA VAL A 108 -1.96 8.55 -11.63
C VAL A 108 -3.22 8.14 -10.87
N GLN A 109 -4.31 7.86 -11.59
CA GLN A 109 -5.57 7.40 -10.98
C GLN A 109 -5.42 6.05 -10.28
N THR A 110 -4.59 5.14 -10.81
CA THR A 110 -4.27 3.87 -10.14
C THR A 110 -3.50 4.12 -8.86
N LYS A 111 -2.46 4.97 -8.91
CA LYS A 111 -1.65 5.31 -7.73
C LYS A 111 -2.47 5.98 -6.62
N ALA A 112 -3.44 6.82 -6.97
CA ALA A 112 -4.32 7.47 -6.01
C ALA A 112 -5.20 6.48 -5.19
N ARG A 113 -5.35 5.24 -5.68
CA ARG A 113 -6.11 4.17 -5.02
C ARG A 113 -5.24 3.19 -4.23
N ILE A 114 -3.92 3.33 -4.27
CA ILE A 114 -2.97 2.43 -3.61
C ILE A 114 -2.42 3.10 -2.36
N GLY A 115 -2.60 2.46 -1.20
CA GLY A 115 -1.84 2.77 0.01
C GLY A 115 -0.57 1.92 0.06
N TYR A 116 0.54 2.52 0.47
CA TYR A 116 1.81 1.81 0.63
C TYR A 116 2.45 2.15 1.96
N LEU A 117 2.71 1.11 2.75
CA LEU A 117 3.50 1.23 3.98
C LEU A 117 4.84 0.50 3.74
N PRO A 118 5.95 1.22 3.60
CA PRO A 118 7.27 0.62 3.44
C PRO A 118 7.77 0.01 4.75
N GLU A 119 8.71 -0.94 4.65
CA GLU A 119 9.40 -1.53 5.80
C GLU A 119 10.19 -0.48 6.59
N GLU A 120 10.86 0.44 5.89
CA GLU A 120 11.48 1.63 6.46
C GLU A 120 10.62 2.85 6.13
N SER A 121 9.94 3.40 7.12
CA SER A 121 9.22 4.65 6.97
C SER A 121 10.21 5.81 7.09
N TYR A 122 10.50 6.50 5.99
CA TYR A 122 11.28 7.73 5.98
C TYR A 122 10.41 8.90 6.48
N LEU A 123 9.93 8.82 7.71
CA LEU A 123 9.19 9.90 8.34
C LEU A 123 10.16 11.00 8.80
N TYR A 124 9.69 12.23 8.82
CA TYR A 124 10.46 13.34 9.34
C TYR A 124 10.56 13.22 10.86
N ARG A 125 11.76 12.86 11.34
CA ARG A 125 12.02 12.55 12.75
C ARG A 125 11.72 13.69 13.73
N TYR A 126 11.62 14.91 13.22
CA TYR A 126 11.32 16.12 14.02
C TYR A 126 9.83 16.38 14.16
N LEU A 127 9.01 15.71 13.41
CA LEU A 127 7.55 15.86 13.47
C LEU A 127 6.97 14.91 14.53
N ASN A 128 5.94 15.39 15.20
CA ASN A 128 5.10 14.53 16.04
C ASN A 128 4.00 13.85 15.18
N SER A 129 3.15 13.04 15.81
CA SER A 129 2.11 12.29 15.09
C SER A 129 1.12 13.21 14.38
N ASP A 130 0.65 14.28 15.02
CA ASP A 130 -0.27 15.26 14.43
C ASP A 130 0.34 15.96 13.24
N GLU A 131 1.55 16.46 13.39
CA GLU A 131 2.28 17.18 12.34
C GLU A 131 2.57 16.26 11.14
N THR A 132 2.88 14.99 11.40
CA THR A 132 3.11 14.00 10.35
C THR A 132 1.84 13.76 9.54
N ILE A 133 0.70 13.54 10.21
CA ILE A 133 -0.58 13.31 9.53
C ILE A 133 -1.02 14.56 8.77
N ASP A 134 -0.88 15.74 9.39
CA ASP A 134 -1.23 17.00 8.74
C ASP A 134 -0.36 17.26 7.50
N PHE A 135 0.95 17.03 7.60
CA PHE A 135 1.86 17.17 6.48
C PHE A 135 1.46 16.26 5.31
N PHE A 136 1.30 14.95 5.55
CA PHE A 136 0.92 14.03 4.48
C PHE A 136 -0.49 14.32 3.94
N GLY A 137 -1.44 14.63 4.80
CA GLY A 137 -2.79 15.01 4.39
C GLY A 137 -2.83 16.27 3.51
N SER A 138 -1.93 17.23 3.75
CA SER A 138 -1.81 18.44 2.94
C SER A 138 -1.37 18.17 1.52
N LEU A 139 -0.53 17.15 1.30
CA LEU A 139 -0.09 16.73 -0.03
C LEU A 139 -1.24 16.20 -0.90
N PHE A 140 -2.31 15.72 -0.27
CA PHE A 140 -3.53 15.25 -0.96
C PHE A 140 -4.61 16.33 -1.08
N HIS A 141 -4.28 17.59 -0.75
CA HIS A 141 -5.21 18.72 -0.80
C HIS A 141 -6.45 18.54 0.08
N ILE A 142 -6.34 17.76 1.15
CA ILE A 142 -7.41 17.61 2.15
C ILE A 142 -7.51 18.92 2.93
N ASP A 143 -8.74 19.42 3.16
CA ASP A 143 -8.97 20.62 3.95
C ASP A 143 -8.41 20.50 5.37
N SER A 144 -7.95 21.62 5.94
CA SER A 144 -7.27 21.63 7.24
C SER A 144 -8.17 21.17 8.40
N LYS A 145 -9.46 21.45 8.33
CA LYS A 145 -10.43 20.99 9.34
C LYS A 145 -10.61 19.47 9.25
N GLU A 146 -10.82 18.97 8.04
CA GLU A 146 -10.96 17.55 7.80
C GLU A 146 -9.68 16.75 8.17
N ARG A 147 -8.48 17.30 7.87
CA ARG A 147 -7.22 16.70 8.28
C ARG A 147 -7.12 16.53 9.80
N ARG A 148 -7.51 17.58 10.53
CA ARG A 148 -7.47 17.57 12.01
C ARG A 148 -8.44 16.54 12.59
N GLU A 149 -9.67 16.51 12.11
CA GLU A 149 -10.69 15.54 12.54
C GLU A 149 -10.24 14.10 12.25
N ARG A 150 -9.70 13.84 11.05
CA ARG A 150 -9.16 12.52 10.69
C ARG A 150 -7.93 12.13 11.51
N ALA A 151 -7.04 13.10 11.80
CA ALA A 151 -5.86 12.83 12.61
C ALA A 151 -6.26 12.41 14.03
N GLU A 152 -7.24 13.09 14.62
CA GLU A 152 -7.75 12.77 15.95
C GLU A 152 -8.32 11.35 16.00
N GLN A 153 -9.20 11.01 15.06
CA GLN A 153 -9.78 9.67 14.92
C GLN A 153 -8.71 8.57 14.74
N LEU A 154 -7.71 8.82 13.90
CA LEU A 154 -6.65 7.84 13.63
C LEU A 154 -5.76 7.60 14.86
N ILE A 155 -5.38 8.68 15.57
CA ILE A 155 -4.52 8.60 16.76
C ILE A 155 -5.24 7.85 17.87
N GLU A 156 -6.52 8.14 18.09
CA GLU A 156 -7.37 7.44 19.04
C GLU A 156 -7.51 5.95 18.66
N MET A 157 -7.80 5.67 17.39
CA MET A 157 -7.98 4.31 16.87
C MET A 157 -6.76 3.40 17.12
N VAL A 158 -5.54 3.96 17.01
CA VAL A 158 -4.29 3.21 17.23
C VAL A 158 -3.77 3.32 18.67
N GLY A 159 -4.47 4.04 19.57
CA GLY A 159 -4.11 4.18 20.97
C GLY A 159 -2.84 4.99 21.22
N LEU A 160 -2.54 5.96 20.36
CA LEU A 160 -1.35 6.81 20.45
C LEU A 160 -1.59 8.15 21.17
N ASP A 161 -2.72 8.37 21.83
CA ASP A 161 -3.06 9.62 22.50
C ASP A 161 -1.96 10.09 23.45
N ASN A 162 -1.42 9.18 24.26
CA ASN A 162 -0.34 9.47 25.22
C ASN A 162 1.02 9.76 24.55
N ALA A 163 1.19 9.34 23.31
CA ALA A 163 2.41 9.51 22.54
C ALA A 163 2.29 10.61 21.46
N ARG A 164 1.12 11.22 21.33
CA ARG A 164 0.74 12.14 20.26
C ARG A 164 1.77 13.27 20.02
N ARG A 165 2.34 13.80 21.09
CA ARG A 165 3.32 14.91 21.06
C ARG A 165 4.78 14.44 21.01
N ARG A 166 5.04 13.15 21.01
CA ARG A 166 6.41 12.63 20.87
C ARG A 166 6.85 12.70 19.42
N HIS A 167 8.12 13.02 19.19
CA HIS A 167 8.71 12.93 17.86
C HIS A 167 8.68 11.50 17.35
N VAL A 168 8.55 11.34 16.02
CA VAL A 168 8.39 10.03 15.34
C VAL A 168 9.72 9.29 15.18
N GLY A 169 10.85 9.90 15.56
CA GLY A 169 12.20 9.33 15.41
C GLY A 169 12.84 8.87 16.69
#